data_1eee779e2e58e8f10058a55e49a8f846
#
_entry.id   1eee779e2e58e8f10058a55e49a8f846
#
_cell.length_a   1.000
_cell.length_b   1.000
_cell.length_c   1.000
_cell.angle_alpha   90.00
_cell.angle_beta   90.00
_cell.angle_gamma   90.00
#
_symmetry.space_group_name_H-M   'P 1'
#
loop_
_entity.id
_entity.type
_entity.pdbx_description
1 polymer ?
#
loop_
_entity_poly.entity_id
_entity_poly.type
_entity_poly.pdbx_seq_one_letter_code
_entity_poly.pdbx_strand_id
1 'polypeptide(L)'
;MEIKRISPLESNLVIELFDKYRVFYKQLPDIILTKTFIQARLDNNESIIFVALVMDKDKTIPAGFTQLYPTYSSVRAVKNWILNDLYVDAAYRKQGIGEALIKTAMDFARKEKATYVELSTAIDNFTAQSVYEAIGFQRQMPDTGFYTYRIGL
;
A
#
# COMPACT_ATOMS: atom_id res chain seq x y z
N MET A 1 2.35 10.96 -15.70
CA MET A 1 2.32 10.31 -14.36
C MET A 1 3.70 9.77 -14.05
N GLU A 2 4.20 10.06 -12.88
CA GLU A 2 5.45 9.54 -12.32
C GLU A 2 5.13 8.76 -11.05
N ILE A 3 5.79 7.62 -10.84
CA ILE A 3 5.70 6.92 -9.55
C ILE A 3 7.05 6.95 -8.88
N LYS A 4 7.09 7.49 -7.67
CA LYS A 4 8.29 7.74 -6.91
C LYS A 4 8.25 7.00 -5.57
N ARG A 5 9.34 6.29 -5.23
CA ARG A 5 9.58 5.86 -3.84
C ARG A 5 9.99 7.09 -3.04
N ILE A 6 9.30 7.33 -1.93
CA ILE A 6 9.58 8.48 -1.08
C ILE A 6 10.57 8.13 0.04
N SER A 7 11.37 9.13 0.41
CA SER A 7 12.27 9.11 1.56
C SER A 7 11.59 9.70 2.81
N PRO A 8 12.19 9.56 4.02
CA PRO A 8 11.69 10.24 5.22
C PRO A 8 11.53 11.75 5.09
N LEU A 9 12.34 12.41 4.25
CA LEU A 9 12.24 13.85 4.00
C LEU A 9 11.07 14.25 3.10
N GLU A 10 10.41 13.28 2.48
CA GLU A 10 9.32 13.48 1.52
C GLU A 10 7.96 12.97 2.03
N SER A 11 7.85 12.71 3.32
CA SER A 11 6.61 12.21 3.94
C SER A 11 5.40 13.08 3.65
N ASN A 12 5.60 14.40 3.45
CA ASN A 12 4.56 15.35 3.11
C ASN A 12 3.79 14.98 1.83
N LEU A 13 4.40 14.23 0.91
CA LEU A 13 3.74 13.80 -0.33
C LEU A 13 2.62 12.77 -0.11
N VAL A 14 2.59 12.11 1.02
CA VAL A 14 1.64 11.01 1.29
C VAL A 14 0.67 11.30 2.43
N ILE A 15 0.95 12.28 3.29
CA ILE A 15 0.19 12.50 4.53
C ILE A 15 -1.29 12.73 4.27
N GLU A 16 -1.65 13.64 3.36
CA GLU A 16 -3.06 13.92 3.03
C GLU A 16 -3.76 12.72 2.38
N LEU A 17 -3.06 12.01 1.49
CA LEU A 17 -3.60 10.79 0.87
C LEU A 17 -3.85 9.70 1.90
N PHE A 18 -2.93 9.52 2.85
CA PHE A 18 -3.07 8.53 3.90
C PHE A 18 -4.20 8.87 4.88
N ASP A 19 -4.39 10.15 5.21
CA ASP A 19 -5.53 10.56 6.03
C ASP A 19 -6.87 10.30 5.32
N LYS A 20 -6.96 10.62 4.02
CA LYS A 20 -8.13 10.26 3.18
C LYS A 20 -8.36 8.75 3.09
N TYR A 21 -7.30 7.95 3.02
CA TYR A 21 -7.37 6.48 3.07
C TYR A 21 -7.97 6.00 4.40
N ARG A 22 -7.54 6.57 5.54
CA ARG A 22 -8.11 6.26 6.85
C ARG A 22 -9.60 6.60 6.93
N VAL A 23 -9.99 7.76 6.41
CA VAL A 23 -11.41 8.18 6.33
C VAL A 23 -12.22 7.23 5.44
N PHE A 24 -11.66 6.77 4.33
CA PHE A 24 -12.30 5.77 3.47
C PHE A 24 -12.59 4.46 4.26
N TYR A 25 -11.73 4.09 5.20
CA TYR A 25 -11.92 2.96 6.11
C TYR A 25 -12.62 3.36 7.43
N LYS A 26 -13.45 4.41 7.39
CA LYS A 26 -14.36 4.85 8.47
C LYS A 26 -13.64 5.33 9.75
N GLN A 27 -12.39 5.78 9.63
CA GLN A 27 -11.70 6.47 10.71
C GLN A 27 -12.01 7.97 10.65
N LEU A 28 -11.93 8.65 11.79
CA LEU A 28 -12.00 10.11 11.83
C LEU A 28 -10.75 10.72 11.19
N PRO A 29 -10.87 11.85 10.47
CA PRO A 29 -9.70 12.56 9.97
C PRO A 29 -8.83 13.04 11.14
N ASP A 30 -7.53 12.79 11.06
CA ASP A 30 -6.54 13.21 12.05
C ASP A 30 -5.17 13.33 11.39
N ILE A 31 -4.88 14.52 10.89
CA ILE A 31 -3.65 14.79 10.13
C ILE A 31 -2.40 14.70 11.01
N ILE A 32 -2.50 15.00 12.29
CA ILE A 32 -1.37 14.94 13.23
C ILE A 32 -1.02 13.48 13.50
N LEU A 33 -2.01 12.63 13.77
CA LEU A 33 -1.83 11.19 13.96
C LEU A 33 -1.24 10.57 12.69
N THR A 34 -1.79 10.90 11.53
CA THR A 34 -1.32 10.45 10.23
C THR A 34 0.14 10.79 10.00
N LYS A 35 0.52 12.05 10.23
CA LYS A 35 1.89 12.52 10.07
C LYS A 35 2.85 11.76 11.00
N THR A 36 2.49 11.63 12.26
CA THR A 36 3.31 10.92 13.26
C THR A 36 3.51 9.45 12.87
N PHE A 37 2.44 8.78 12.45
CA PHE A 37 2.50 7.37 12.04
C PHE A 37 3.39 7.15 10.82
N ILE A 38 3.16 7.90 9.74
CA ILE A 38 3.91 7.77 8.49
C ILE A 38 5.38 8.13 8.68
N GLN A 39 5.67 9.23 9.39
CA GLN A 39 7.05 9.64 9.64
C GLN A 39 7.82 8.56 10.41
N ALA A 40 7.22 7.97 11.44
CA ALA A 40 7.84 6.90 12.21
C ALA A 40 8.12 5.65 11.35
N ARG A 41 7.19 5.28 10.46
CA ARG A 41 7.41 4.14 9.51
C ARG A 41 8.61 4.39 8.61
N LEU A 42 8.73 5.60 8.07
CA LEU A 42 9.82 5.97 7.17
C LEU A 42 11.16 6.12 7.93
N ASP A 43 11.16 6.81 9.06
CA ASP A 43 12.37 7.04 9.88
C ASP A 43 12.98 5.72 10.39
N ASN A 44 12.15 4.77 10.76
CA ASN A 44 12.59 3.46 11.26
C ASN A 44 12.77 2.41 10.16
N ASN A 45 12.63 2.80 8.90
CA ASN A 45 12.73 1.88 7.75
C ASN A 45 11.80 0.66 7.89
N GLU A 46 10.57 0.89 8.36
CA GLU A 46 9.58 -0.16 8.62
C GLU A 46 8.61 -0.38 7.45
N SER A 47 8.59 0.54 6.49
CA SER A 47 7.77 0.42 5.29
C SER A 47 8.44 1.01 4.06
N ILE A 48 7.93 0.61 2.89
CA ILE A 48 8.25 1.20 1.60
C ILE A 48 6.99 1.86 1.07
N ILE A 49 7.08 3.13 0.69
CA ILE A 49 5.95 3.90 0.17
C ILE A 49 6.29 4.41 -1.22
N PHE A 50 5.40 4.15 -2.16
CA PHE A 50 5.40 4.74 -3.51
C PHE A 50 4.25 5.71 -3.64
N VAL A 51 4.51 6.87 -4.21
CA VAL A 51 3.51 7.91 -4.50
C VAL A 51 3.43 8.13 -6.00
N ALA A 52 2.22 8.16 -6.52
CA ALA A 52 1.93 8.54 -7.90
C ALA A 52 1.73 10.05 -7.96
N LEU A 53 2.54 10.71 -8.78
CA LEU A 53 2.52 12.12 -9.03
C LEU A 53 1.93 12.39 -10.42
N VAL A 54 0.97 13.28 -10.49
CA VAL A 54 0.34 13.72 -11.74
C VAL A 54 0.51 15.22 -11.92
N MET A 55 0.50 15.68 -13.18
CA MET A 55 0.44 17.10 -13.49
C MET A 55 -1.02 17.55 -13.58
N ASP A 56 -1.38 18.56 -12.81
CA ASP A 56 -2.67 19.22 -12.88
C ASP A 56 -2.46 20.73 -12.86
N LYS A 57 -2.87 21.42 -13.93
CA LYS A 57 -2.73 22.90 -14.09
C LYS A 57 -1.31 23.38 -13.73
N ASP A 58 -0.29 22.79 -14.32
CA ASP A 58 1.14 23.10 -14.13
C ASP A 58 1.68 22.85 -12.71
N LYS A 59 0.94 22.09 -11.88
CA LYS A 59 1.38 21.65 -10.56
C LYS A 59 1.53 20.14 -10.51
N THR A 60 2.56 19.69 -9.85
CA THR A 60 2.72 18.28 -9.52
C THR A 60 1.90 17.94 -8.27
N ILE A 61 0.97 17.01 -8.40
CA ILE A 61 0.01 16.65 -7.36
C ILE A 61 0.15 15.17 -7.00
N PRO A 62 0.27 14.81 -5.71
CA PRO A 62 0.14 13.43 -5.26
C PRO A 62 -1.29 12.94 -5.48
N ALA A 63 -1.45 11.94 -6.35
CA ALA A 63 -2.76 11.43 -6.77
C ALA A 63 -3.11 10.07 -6.17
N GLY A 64 -2.12 9.35 -5.65
CA GLY A 64 -2.31 8.05 -5.02
C GLY A 64 -1.02 7.53 -4.41
N PHE A 65 -1.14 6.49 -3.58
CA PHE A 65 0.01 5.85 -2.95
C PHE A 65 -0.23 4.37 -2.72
N THR A 66 0.87 3.64 -2.53
CA THR A 66 0.87 2.29 -1.96
C THR A 66 1.95 2.18 -0.90
N GLN A 67 1.66 1.44 0.16
CA GLN A 67 2.59 1.16 1.25
C GLN A 67 2.77 -0.35 1.41
N LEU A 68 4.03 -0.79 1.45
CA LEU A 68 4.40 -2.17 1.68
C LEU A 68 5.06 -2.32 3.03
N TYR A 69 4.66 -3.37 3.74
CA TYR A 69 5.35 -3.84 4.94
C TYR A 69 6.12 -5.12 4.64
N PRO A 70 7.34 -5.28 5.22
CA PRO A 70 8.05 -6.54 5.11
C PRO A 70 7.37 -7.61 5.95
N THR A 71 7.44 -8.85 5.49
CA THR A 71 7.06 -10.04 6.26
C THR A 71 8.12 -11.11 6.10
N TYR A 72 8.31 -11.91 7.13
CA TYR A 72 9.37 -12.93 7.18
C TYR A 72 8.77 -14.28 7.46
N SER A 73 9.18 -15.28 6.67
CA SER A 73 8.92 -16.67 6.99
C SER A 73 10.18 -17.30 7.57
N SER A 74 10.15 -17.61 8.86
CA SER A 74 11.30 -18.28 9.53
C SER A 74 11.52 -19.69 9.01
N VAL A 75 10.45 -20.45 8.79
CA VAL A 75 10.53 -21.82 8.27
C VAL A 75 11.17 -21.87 6.89
N ARG A 76 10.80 -20.97 6.00
CA ARG A 76 11.33 -20.90 4.64
C ARG A 76 12.59 -20.05 4.53
N ALA A 77 12.94 -19.29 5.57
CA ALA A 77 14.06 -18.34 5.61
C ALA A 77 14.01 -17.31 4.47
N VAL A 78 12.84 -16.76 4.20
CA VAL A 78 12.62 -15.76 3.15
C VAL A 78 11.95 -14.50 3.69
N LYS A 79 12.24 -13.38 3.04
CA LYS A 79 11.55 -12.11 3.22
C LYS A 79 10.58 -11.89 2.07
N ASN A 80 9.36 -11.54 2.39
CA ASN A 80 8.33 -11.18 1.42
C ASN A 80 7.75 -9.81 1.74
N TRP A 81 6.76 -9.36 0.98
CA TRP A 81 6.13 -8.06 1.17
C TRP A 81 4.62 -8.18 1.19
N ILE A 82 4.01 -7.41 2.09
CA ILE A 82 2.57 -7.19 2.13
C ILE A 82 2.31 -5.81 1.51
N LEU A 83 1.54 -5.78 0.43
CA LEU A 83 0.95 -4.54 -0.08
C LEU A 83 -0.22 -4.20 0.84
N ASN A 84 0.07 -3.40 1.88
CA ASN A 84 -0.87 -3.17 2.97
C ASN A 84 -1.89 -2.08 2.65
N ASP A 85 -1.44 -1.01 2.00
CA ASP A 85 -2.27 0.14 1.68
C ASP A 85 -2.18 0.45 0.19
N LEU A 86 -3.31 0.71 -0.42
CA LEU A 86 -3.44 1.23 -1.78
C LEU A 86 -4.59 2.22 -1.82
N TYR A 87 -4.30 3.44 -2.21
CA TYR A 87 -5.31 4.48 -2.32
C TYR A 87 -5.04 5.39 -3.52
N VAL A 88 -6.08 5.71 -4.24
CA VAL A 88 -6.08 6.72 -5.31
C VAL A 88 -7.14 7.75 -4.97
N ASP A 89 -6.76 9.01 -4.96
CA ASP A 89 -7.68 10.12 -4.71
C ASP A 89 -8.85 10.06 -5.70
N ALA A 90 -10.05 10.33 -5.20
CA ALA A 90 -11.28 10.22 -5.97
C ALA A 90 -11.25 11.00 -7.29
N ALA A 91 -10.57 12.16 -7.28
CA ALA A 91 -10.43 13.01 -8.48
C ALA A 91 -9.59 12.37 -9.59
N TYR A 92 -8.75 11.39 -9.28
CA TYR A 92 -7.78 10.78 -10.22
C TYR A 92 -8.02 9.30 -10.46
N ARG A 93 -9.16 8.75 -10.01
CA ARG A 93 -9.52 7.34 -10.24
C ARG A 93 -9.81 7.05 -11.70
N LYS A 94 -9.81 5.76 -12.06
CA LYS A 94 -10.08 5.26 -13.42
C LYS A 94 -9.08 5.75 -14.50
N GLN A 95 -7.87 6.08 -14.08
CA GLN A 95 -6.77 6.53 -14.95
C GLN A 95 -5.56 5.58 -14.90
N GLY A 96 -5.74 4.36 -14.41
CA GLY A 96 -4.67 3.35 -14.33
C GLY A 96 -3.66 3.56 -13.20
N ILE A 97 -3.84 4.56 -12.31
CA ILE A 97 -2.88 4.88 -11.25
C ILE A 97 -2.72 3.72 -10.26
N GLY A 98 -3.83 3.12 -9.82
CA GLY A 98 -3.78 1.99 -8.90
C GLY A 98 -3.01 0.79 -9.46
N GLU A 99 -3.27 0.44 -10.72
CA GLU A 99 -2.56 -0.63 -11.40
C GLU A 99 -1.06 -0.33 -11.53
N ALA A 100 -0.70 0.89 -11.88
CA ALA A 100 0.69 1.31 -11.99
C ALA A 100 1.43 1.27 -10.65
N LEU A 101 0.78 1.67 -9.55
CA LEU A 101 1.31 1.55 -8.19
C LEU A 101 1.55 0.08 -7.80
N ILE A 102 0.61 -0.81 -8.08
CA ILE A 102 0.75 -2.24 -7.80
C ILE A 102 1.92 -2.82 -8.60
N LYS A 103 2.01 -2.54 -9.90
CA LYS A 103 3.11 -3.03 -10.75
C LYS A 103 4.46 -2.55 -10.24
N THR A 104 4.57 -1.28 -9.83
CA THR A 104 5.80 -0.73 -9.24
C THR A 104 6.17 -1.45 -7.94
N ALA A 105 5.20 -1.72 -7.09
CA ALA A 105 5.41 -2.48 -5.85
C ALA A 105 5.89 -3.91 -6.12
N MET A 106 5.32 -4.58 -7.12
CA MET A 106 5.75 -5.92 -7.53
C MET A 106 7.18 -5.93 -8.10
N ASP A 107 7.53 -4.94 -8.92
CA ASP A 107 8.88 -4.82 -9.47
C ASP A 107 9.91 -4.55 -8.37
N PHE A 108 9.56 -3.72 -7.38
CA PHE A 108 10.38 -3.54 -6.19
C PHE A 108 10.58 -4.86 -5.45
N ALA A 109 9.52 -5.59 -5.16
CA ALA A 109 9.60 -6.86 -4.44
C ALA A 109 10.45 -7.91 -5.19
N ARG A 110 10.36 -7.97 -6.52
CA ARG A 110 11.21 -8.84 -7.35
C ARG A 110 12.69 -8.47 -7.22
N LYS A 111 13.03 -7.18 -7.27
CA LYS A 111 14.40 -6.69 -7.08
C LYS A 111 14.95 -7.02 -5.69
N GLU A 112 14.09 -7.03 -4.68
CA GLU A 112 14.40 -7.46 -3.31
C GLU A 112 14.42 -8.98 -3.14
N LYS A 113 14.26 -9.75 -4.23
CA LYS A 113 14.27 -11.23 -4.23
C LYS A 113 13.16 -11.86 -3.36
N ALA A 114 12.03 -11.16 -3.20
CA ALA A 114 10.85 -11.71 -2.55
C ALA A 114 10.27 -12.87 -3.36
N THR A 115 9.65 -13.83 -2.70
CA THR A 115 8.99 -14.95 -3.35
C THR A 115 7.54 -14.65 -3.67
N TYR A 116 6.90 -13.74 -2.94
CA TYR A 116 5.56 -13.24 -3.23
C TYR A 116 5.31 -11.83 -2.66
N VAL A 117 4.28 -11.22 -3.18
CA VAL A 117 3.59 -10.07 -2.57
C VAL A 117 2.16 -10.50 -2.27
N GLU A 118 1.70 -10.28 -1.07
CA GLU A 118 0.30 -10.56 -0.72
C GLU A 118 -0.44 -9.27 -0.35
N LEU A 119 -1.76 -9.31 -0.47
CA LEU A 119 -2.66 -8.26 -0.06
C LEU A 119 -3.98 -8.86 0.42
N SER A 120 -4.74 -8.06 1.16
CA SER A 120 -6.11 -8.40 1.57
C SER A 120 -7.05 -7.28 1.14
N THR A 121 -8.26 -7.65 0.78
CA THR A 121 -9.34 -6.71 0.47
C THR A 121 -10.66 -7.23 1.02
N ALA A 122 -11.64 -6.34 1.20
CA ALA A 122 -12.96 -6.73 1.65
C ALA A 122 -13.62 -7.71 0.67
N ILE A 123 -14.37 -8.67 1.20
CA ILE A 123 -15.02 -9.71 0.40
C ILE A 123 -16.09 -9.16 -0.56
N ASP A 124 -16.58 -7.97 -0.31
CA ASP A 124 -17.56 -7.24 -1.14
C ASP A 124 -16.94 -6.15 -2.01
N ASN A 125 -15.62 -5.97 -1.98
CA ASN A 125 -14.92 -5.03 -2.85
C ASN A 125 -14.59 -5.67 -4.20
N PHE A 126 -15.62 -5.91 -5.02
CA PHE A 126 -15.49 -6.59 -6.31
C PHE A 126 -14.63 -5.82 -7.31
N THR A 127 -14.64 -4.50 -7.26
CA THR A 127 -13.80 -3.67 -8.13
C THR A 127 -12.31 -3.91 -7.86
N ALA A 128 -11.89 -3.90 -6.60
CA ALA A 128 -10.50 -4.18 -6.23
C ALA A 128 -10.11 -5.62 -6.58
N GLN A 129 -10.98 -6.60 -6.29
CA GLN A 129 -10.75 -8.02 -6.63
C GLN A 129 -10.50 -8.18 -8.14
N SER A 130 -11.32 -7.57 -8.98
CA SER A 130 -11.15 -7.63 -10.43
C SER A 130 -9.81 -7.07 -10.91
N VAL A 131 -9.35 -5.96 -10.31
CA VAL A 131 -8.05 -5.37 -10.63
C VAL A 131 -6.91 -6.31 -10.22
N TYR A 132 -6.96 -6.86 -9.02
CA TYR A 132 -5.90 -7.76 -8.52
C TYR A 132 -5.82 -9.05 -9.35
N GLU A 133 -6.94 -9.67 -9.62
CA GLU A 133 -7.01 -10.90 -10.43
C GLU A 133 -6.54 -10.65 -11.87
N ALA A 134 -6.89 -9.51 -12.47
CA ALA A 134 -6.42 -9.12 -13.81
C ALA A 134 -4.90 -8.91 -13.87
N ILE A 135 -4.28 -8.44 -12.80
CA ILE A 135 -2.81 -8.30 -12.70
C ILE A 135 -2.12 -9.65 -12.52
N GLY A 136 -2.81 -10.64 -11.97
CA GLY A 136 -2.30 -12.00 -11.77
C GLY A 136 -2.23 -12.46 -10.31
N PHE A 137 -2.79 -11.68 -9.37
CA PHE A 137 -2.95 -12.15 -7.99
C PHE A 137 -3.93 -13.32 -7.95
N GLN A 138 -3.60 -14.33 -7.18
CA GLN A 138 -4.42 -15.51 -6.98
C GLN A 138 -5.04 -15.49 -5.60
N ARG A 139 -6.36 -15.60 -5.54
CA ARG A 139 -7.08 -15.71 -4.26
C ARG A 139 -6.62 -16.96 -3.53
N GLN A 140 -6.16 -16.77 -2.29
CA GLN A 140 -5.76 -17.87 -1.44
C GLN A 140 -6.96 -18.43 -0.66
N MET A 141 -6.99 -19.73 -0.49
CA MET A 141 -7.99 -20.37 0.39
C MET A 141 -7.64 -20.08 1.86
N PRO A 142 -8.64 -19.95 2.76
CA PRO A 142 -8.38 -19.83 4.18
C PRO A 142 -7.53 -20.99 4.70
N ASP A 143 -6.57 -20.68 5.57
CA ASP A 143 -5.77 -21.71 6.22
C ASP A 143 -6.64 -22.48 7.24
N THR A 144 -6.81 -23.78 7.01
CA THR A 144 -7.56 -24.68 7.89
C THR A 144 -6.69 -25.48 8.84
N GLY A 145 -5.33 -25.38 8.70
CA GLY A 145 -4.37 -26.09 9.52
C GLY A 145 -3.94 -25.33 10.77
N PHE A 146 -4.24 -24.02 10.86
CA PHE A 146 -3.78 -23.15 11.96
C PHE A 146 -4.91 -22.25 12.45
N TYR A 147 -4.99 -22.08 13.76
CA TYR A 147 -5.80 -21.04 14.37
C TYR A 147 -4.93 -19.83 14.71
N THR A 148 -5.49 -18.64 14.55
CA THR A 148 -4.88 -17.42 15.06
C THR A 148 -5.42 -17.11 16.44
N TYR A 149 -4.53 -16.81 17.40
CA TYR A 149 -4.90 -16.38 18.75
C TYR A 149 -4.43 -14.94 18.97
N ARG A 150 -5.21 -14.14 19.68
CA ARG A 150 -4.90 -12.75 20.04
C ARG A 150 -5.18 -12.49 21.50
N ILE A 151 -4.33 -11.69 22.14
CA ILE A 151 -4.58 -11.13 23.46
C ILE A 151 -4.50 -9.60 23.35
N GLY A 152 -5.48 -8.90 23.91
CA GLY A 152 -5.44 -7.44 24.04
C GLY A 152 -4.46 -7.02 25.14
N LEU A 153 -3.79 -5.90 24.96
CA LEU A 153 -2.82 -5.34 25.90
C LEU A 153 -3.28 -3.99 26.41
#